data_3013b4a8907e75d8fb1c5242a6e134f3
#
_entry.id   3013b4a8907e75d8fb1c5242a6e134f3
#
_cell.length_a   1.000
_cell.length_b   1.000
_cell.length_c   1.000
_cell.angle_alpha   90.00
_cell.angle_beta   90.00
_cell.angle_gamma   90.00
#
_symmetry.space_group_name_H-M   'P 1'
#
loop_
_entity.id
_entity.type
_entity.pdbx_description
1 polymer ?
#
loop_
_entity_poly.entity_id
_entity_poly.type
_entity_poly.pdbx_seq_one_letter_code
_entity_poly.pdbx_strand_id
1 'polypeptide(L)'
;MFLSSSALRSWVLTGFMALLITRVPLAEARVHHLHHHHHAAQVDPDPRHMVLLSVTALVVDEQTQKVVYAKNPEPAHPIASITKLMTALVVIQNHQNLEETLTVSQEDVDTLRYSHSHLRVGTQATRLDFLRMALVASENRAAAALARNFPGGTAAFVQQMNLQAQKLGMKDTHFEDSSGLNGANVATAQDLAVLVETAVKVPLIHEITTRSEIQVPIGRGGRLVTLRNTNPLVAQEGWQIGLSKTGFINEAGQCLVMQATIHQRPTIIVLLDSRGHHARFSDANRVRRWLEVQDQTALGLLSAKPVPKSGVAL
;
A
#
# COMPACT_ATOMS: atom_id res chain seq x y z
N MET A 1 -40.67 -11.64 -67.47
CA MET A 1 -40.37 -12.62 -68.53
C MET A 1 -39.83 -13.86 -67.88
N PHE A 2 -40.66 -14.89 -67.85
CA PHE A 2 -40.44 -16.34 -67.85
C PHE A 2 -39.48 -16.93 -66.84
N LEU A 3 -39.98 -17.71 -65.84
CA LEU A 3 -40.35 -19.15 -65.83
C LEU A 3 -39.07 -20.04 -65.80
N SER A 4 -38.93 -21.09 -65.04
CA SER A 4 -39.80 -22.12 -64.45
C SER A 4 -38.93 -23.02 -63.56
N SER A 5 -39.35 -23.44 -62.39
CA SER A 5 -39.91 -24.74 -62.02
C SER A 5 -39.13 -25.98 -62.51
N SER A 6 -38.73 -26.85 -61.59
CA SER A 6 -39.20 -28.24 -61.58
C SER A 6 -38.69 -29.00 -60.34
N ALA A 7 -39.61 -29.68 -59.72
CA ALA A 7 -39.51 -30.67 -58.69
C ALA A 7 -39.09 -32.04 -59.27
N LEU A 8 -38.52 -32.91 -58.43
CA LEU A 8 -38.78 -34.38 -58.42
C LEU A 8 -38.18 -35.00 -57.15
N ARG A 9 -39.00 -35.41 -56.18
CA ARG A 9 -39.38 -36.79 -55.77
C ARG A 9 -38.23 -37.65 -55.30
N SER A 10 -38.13 -37.86 -54.00
CA SER A 10 -38.56 -39.06 -53.25
C SER A 10 -37.86 -40.37 -53.58
N TRP A 11 -37.11 -40.89 -52.61
CA TRP A 11 -37.09 -42.30 -52.25
C TRP A 11 -36.75 -42.46 -50.76
N VAL A 12 -37.67 -43.09 -50.05
CA VAL A 12 -37.59 -43.58 -48.68
C VAL A 12 -36.85 -44.90 -48.73
N LEU A 13 -35.81 -45.05 -47.91
CA LEU A 13 -35.28 -46.35 -47.57
C LEU A 13 -35.07 -46.39 -46.06
N THR A 14 -35.97 -47.08 -45.40
CA THR A 14 -35.95 -47.51 -44.04
C THR A 14 -34.87 -48.53 -43.83
N GLY A 15 -33.81 -48.14 -43.07
CA GLY A 15 -32.81 -49.08 -42.58
C GLY A 15 -32.82 -49.06 -41.06
N PHE A 16 -33.44 -50.08 -40.45
CA PHE A 16 -33.35 -50.39 -39.02
C PHE A 16 -31.91 -50.80 -38.70
N MET A 17 -31.18 -49.93 -37.99
CA MET A 17 -29.89 -50.31 -37.43
C MET A 17 -30.05 -50.32 -35.91
N ALA A 18 -30.07 -51.53 -35.34
CA ALA A 18 -30.14 -51.78 -33.92
C ALA A 18 -28.84 -51.27 -33.26
N LEU A 19 -28.95 -50.21 -32.48
CA LEU A 19 -27.84 -49.66 -31.69
C LEU A 19 -27.74 -50.44 -30.38
N LEU A 20 -26.75 -51.33 -30.31
CA LEU A 20 -26.31 -51.96 -29.05
C LEU A 20 -25.73 -50.88 -28.13
N ILE A 21 -26.51 -50.49 -27.15
CA ILE A 21 -26.03 -49.59 -26.10
C ILE A 21 -25.25 -50.44 -25.08
N THR A 22 -23.94 -50.49 -25.22
CA THR A 22 -23.07 -50.98 -24.15
C THR A 22 -23.00 -49.92 -23.06
N ARG A 23 -23.61 -50.20 -21.90
CA ARG A 23 -23.46 -49.41 -20.69
C ARG A 23 -22.03 -49.52 -20.21
N VAL A 24 -21.26 -48.44 -20.37
CA VAL A 24 -20.00 -48.22 -19.68
C VAL A 24 -20.34 -47.72 -18.30
N PRO A 25 -19.87 -48.35 -17.22
CA PRO A 25 -20.11 -47.79 -15.89
C PRO A 25 -19.34 -46.46 -15.75
N LEU A 26 -20.05 -45.39 -15.46
CA LEU A 26 -19.42 -44.16 -15.02
C LEU A 26 -18.69 -44.43 -13.69
N ALA A 27 -17.38 -44.49 -13.76
CA ALA A 27 -16.56 -44.40 -12.57
C ALA A 27 -16.77 -42.96 -11.98
N GLU A 28 -17.46 -42.86 -10.85
CA GLU A 28 -17.50 -41.63 -10.08
C GLU A 28 -16.08 -41.28 -9.68
N ALA A 29 -15.49 -40.32 -10.39
CA ALA A 29 -14.26 -39.66 -9.96
C ALA A 29 -14.60 -38.88 -8.71
N ARG A 30 -14.34 -39.45 -7.52
CA ARG A 30 -14.29 -38.68 -6.29
C ARG A 30 -13.26 -37.59 -6.43
N VAL A 31 -13.69 -36.39 -6.72
CA VAL A 31 -12.89 -35.19 -6.60
C VAL A 31 -12.58 -35.03 -5.11
N HIS A 32 -11.41 -35.50 -4.70
CA HIS A 32 -10.84 -35.11 -3.43
C HIS A 32 -10.56 -33.60 -3.51
N HIS A 33 -11.49 -32.80 -2.98
CA HIS A 33 -11.17 -31.44 -2.59
C HIS A 33 -10.09 -31.52 -1.53
N LEU A 34 -8.84 -31.39 -1.95
CA LEU A 34 -7.74 -31.01 -1.06
C LEU A 34 -8.07 -29.63 -0.51
N HIS A 35 -8.76 -29.61 0.63
CA HIS A 35 -8.81 -28.41 1.45
C HIS A 35 -7.35 -28.13 1.86
N HIS A 36 -6.67 -27.28 1.09
CA HIS A 36 -5.52 -26.58 1.62
C HIS A 36 -6.02 -25.74 2.78
N HIS A 37 -6.04 -26.31 3.98
CA HIS A 37 -6.04 -25.53 5.19
C HIS A 37 -4.78 -24.67 5.13
N HIS A 38 -4.94 -23.43 4.65
CA HIS A 38 -4.01 -22.38 5.00
C HIS A 38 -4.06 -22.32 6.52
N HIS A 39 -3.14 -22.99 7.20
CA HIS A 39 -2.85 -22.69 8.59
C HIS A 39 -2.48 -21.22 8.59
N ALA A 40 -3.44 -20.35 8.90
CA ALA A 40 -3.14 -19.01 9.35
C ALA A 40 -2.14 -19.23 10.48
N ALA A 41 -0.91 -18.73 10.31
CA ALA A 41 0.11 -18.84 11.32
C ALA A 41 -0.53 -18.40 12.64
N GLN A 42 -0.68 -19.32 13.60
CA GLN A 42 -1.20 -18.99 14.91
C GLN A 42 -0.24 -17.95 15.48
N VAL A 43 -0.73 -16.72 15.53
CA VAL A 43 0.03 -15.62 16.11
C VAL A 43 0.11 -15.94 17.59
N ASP A 44 1.32 -16.10 18.10
CA ASP A 44 1.56 -16.27 19.52
C ASP A 44 0.81 -15.16 20.29
N PRO A 45 -0.16 -15.50 21.15
CA PRO A 45 -0.90 -14.51 21.92
C PRO A 45 -0.03 -13.82 22.98
N ASP A 46 1.20 -14.34 23.24
CA ASP A 46 2.13 -13.73 24.20
C ASP A 46 2.69 -12.43 23.59
N PRO A 47 2.31 -11.25 24.11
CA PRO A 47 2.79 -9.97 23.57
C PRO A 47 4.29 -9.75 23.73
N ARG A 48 5.00 -10.59 24.48
CA ARG A 48 6.48 -10.56 24.57
C ARG A 48 7.14 -11.12 23.32
N HIS A 49 6.44 -11.98 22.57
CA HIS A 49 6.91 -12.54 21.31
C HIS A 49 6.20 -11.85 20.14
N MET A 50 6.93 -11.03 19.40
CA MET A 50 6.35 -10.33 18.27
C MET A 50 6.54 -11.13 16.98
N VAL A 51 5.45 -11.69 16.44
CA VAL A 51 5.40 -12.33 15.13
C VAL A 51 4.65 -11.42 14.17
N LEU A 52 5.31 -10.96 13.11
CA LEU A 52 4.75 -10.10 12.08
C LEU A 52 4.54 -10.86 10.76
N LEU A 53 3.42 -10.59 10.10
CA LEU A 53 3.05 -11.12 8.78
C LEU A 53 3.75 -10.35 7.65
N SER A 54 4.26 -9.16 7.91
CA SER A 54 5.10 -8.39 7.01
C SER A 54 6.41 -9.14 6.76
N VAL A 55 6.83 -9.22 5.50
CA VAL A 55 8.11 -9.86 5.12
C VAL A 55 9.27 -9.02 5.62
N THR A 56 9.15 -7.69 5.50
CA THR A 56 10.10 -6.73 6.02
C THR A 56 9.45 -5.86 7.08
N ALA A 57 10.12 -5.66 8.21
CA ALA A 57 9.69 -4.76 9.25
C ALA A 57 10.88 -4.06 9.91
N LEU A 58 10.70 -2.77 10.21
CA LEU A 58 11.65 -1.97 10.97
C LEU A 58 10.88 -1.08 11.96
N VAL A 59 11.32 -1.07 13.21
CA VAL A 59 10.79 -0.19 14.24
C VAL A 59 11.94 0.58 14.87
N VAL A 60 11.83 1.90 14.82
CA VAL A 60 12.87 2.82 15.31
C VAL A 60 12.29 3.72 16.38
N ASP A 61 12.95 3.79 17.53
CA ASP A 61 12.71 4.83 18.53
C ASP A 61 13.31 6.14 18.00
N GLU A 62 12.45 7.09 17.63
CA GLU A 62 12.85 8.34 16.97
C GLU A 62 13.66 9.25 17.90
N GLN A 63 13.45 9.17 19.22
CA GLN A 63 14.16 10.01 20.18
C GLN A 63 15.61 9.56 20.36
N THR A 64 15.82 8.24 20.42
CA THR A 64 17.15 7.65 20.66
C THR A 64 17.84 7.20 19.38
N GLN A 65 17.16 7.23 18.25
CA GLN A 65 17.59 6.72 16.94
C GLN A 65 17.96 5.22 16.96
N LYS A 66 17.47 4.49 17.96
CA LYS A 66 17.74 3.06 18.09
C LYS A 66 16.72 2.23 17.31
N VAL A 67 17.24 1.28 16.56
CA VAL A 67 16.42 0.20 16.01
C VAL A 67 16.01 -0.72 17.16
N VAL A 68 14.70 -0.75 17.48
CA VAL A 68 14.16 -1.59 18.57
C VAL A 68 13.64 -2.94 18.05
N TYR A 69 13.35 -3.02 16.76
CA TYR A 69 13.01 -4.28 16.08
C TYR A 69 13.37 -4.20 14.60
N ALA A 70 13.91 -5.29 14.06
CA ALA A 70 14.20 -5.42 12.64
C ALA A 70 13.93 -6.85 12.16
N LYS A 71 13.33 -6.96 10.98
CA LYS A 71 13.10 -8.20 10.25
C LYS A 71 13.36 -7.91 8.77
N ASN A 72 14.38 -8.54 8.20
CA ASN A 72 14.82 -8.37 6.80
C ASN A 72 14.88 -6.89 6.36
N PRO A 73 15.57 -6.01 7.09
CA PRO A 73 15.52 -4.56 6.81
C PRO A 73 16.36 -4.13 5.61
N GLU A 74 17.36 -4.90 5.22
CA GLU A 74 18.40 -4.55 4.25
C GLU A 74 17.97 -4.57 2.77
N PRO A 75 17.16 -5.55 2.30
CA PRO A 75 16.81 -5.59 0.88
C PRO A 75 15.95 -4.41 0.49
N ALA A 76 16.29 -3.76 -0.65
CA ALA A 76 15.39 -2.80 -1.26
C ALA A 76 14.16 -3.53 -1.82
N HIS A 77 12.98 -2.97 -1.55
CA HIS A 77 11.69 -3.49 -1.98
C HIS A 77 10.96 -2.45 -2.83
N PRO A 78 10.09 -2.86 -3.76
CA PRO A 78 9.10 -1.97 -4.33
C PRO A 78 8.24 -1.36 -3.22
N ILE A 79 8.04 -0.04 -3.24
CA ILE A 79 7.41 0.68 -2.12
C ILE A 79 6.01 1.20 -2.43
N ALA A 80 5.57 1.01 -3.68
CA ALA A 80 4.25 1.47 -4.13
C ALA A 80 3.99 2.93 -3.73
N SER A 81 2.78 3.25 -3.31
CA SER A 81 2.35 4.62 -2.99
C SER A 81 3.02 5.26 -1.76
N ILE A 82 3.97 4.58 -1.08
CA ILE A 82 4.83 5.26 -0.11
C ILE A 82 5.67 6.35 -0.79
N THR A 83 5.98 6.16 -2.06
CA THR A 83 6.57 7.15 -2.98
C THR A 83 5.96 8.55 -2.83
N LYS A 84 4.65 8.66 -2.57
CA LYS A 84 3.95 9.95 -2.47
C LYS A 84 4.40 10.83 -1.30
N LEU A 85 5.10 10.27 -0.31
CA LEU A 85 5.76 11.08 0.71
C LEU A 85 6.93 11.88 0.13
N MET A 86 7.75 11.25 -0.73
CA MET A 86 8.82 11.96 -1.44
C MET A 86 8.24 12.99 -2.42
N THR A 87 7.15 12.65 -3.12
CA THR A 87 6.42 13.57 -3.99
C THR A 87 6.01 14.83 -3.22
N ALA A 88 5.42 14.68 -2.02
CA ALA A 88 5.03 15.81 -1.19
C ALA A 88 6.23 16.64 -0.72
N LEU A 89 7.32 15.99 -0.30
CA LEU A 89 8.56 16.68 0.09
C LEU A 89 9.11 17.52 -1.07
N VAL A 90 9.18 16.98 -2.28
CA VAL A 90 9.68 17.71 -3.45
C VAL A 90 8.80 18.93 -3.76
N VAL A 91 7.48 18.78 -3.75
CA VAL A 91 6.55 19.91 -4.00
C VAL A 91 6.77 21.03 -2.98
N ILE A 92 6.84 20.69 -1.69
CA ILE A 92 6.90 21.68 -0.62
C ILE A 92 8.28 22.33 -0.54
N GLN A 93 9.36 21.55 -0.63
CA GLN A 93 10.74 22.06 -0.52
C GLN A 93 11.17 22.89 -1.73
N ASN A 94 10.54 22.71 -2.89
CA ASN A 94 10.74 23.57 -4.05
C ASN A 94 9.80 24.78 -4.07
N HIS A 95 9.13 25.09 -2.96
CA HIS A 95 8.30 26.28 -2.77
C HIS A 95 7.26 26.49 -3.88
N GLN A 96 6.69 25.42 -4.41
CA GLN A 96 5.66 25.52 -5.44
C GLN A 96 4.42 26.23 -4.87
N ASN A 97 3.83 27.11 -5.69
CA ASN A 97 2.61 27.80 -5.25
C ASN A 97 1.47 26.82 -5.00
N LEU A 98 1.07 26.65 -3.74
CA LEU A 98 0.04 25.72 -3.31
C LEU A 98 -1.37 26.12 -3.75
N GLU A 99 -1.60 27.40 -4.00
CA GLU A 99 -2.88 27.94 -4.46
C GLU A 99 -3.02 27.88 -5.99
N GLU A 100 -1.97 27.51 -6.69
CA GLU A 100 -2.03 27.34 -8.16
C GLU A 100 -3.03 26.24 -8.52
N THR A 101 -3.97 26.57 -9.43
CA THR A 101 -4.93 25.63 -9.97
C THR A 101 -4.28 24.74 -11.00
N LEU A 102 -4.26 23.43 -10.75
CA LEU A 102 -3.81 22.40 -11.68
C LEU A 102 -5.01 21.72 -12.33
N THR A 103 -4.78 21.16 -13.52
CA THR A 103 -5.79 20.40 -14.25
C THR A 103 -5.27 18.99 -14.51
N VAL A 104 -6.09 17.97 -14.21
CA VAL A 104 -5.79 16.57 -14.59
C VAL A 104 -5.83 16.46 -16.10
N SER A 105 -4.76 15.98 -16.72
CA SER A 105 -4.66 15.74 -18.16
C SER A 105 -4.73 14.24 -18.49
N GLN A 106 -4.76 13.92 -19.78
CA GLN A 106 -4.67 12.55 -20.24
C GLN A 106 -3.34 11.87 -19.86
N GLU A 107 -2.27 12.65 -19.73
CA GLU A 107 -0.94 12.19 -19.33
C GLU A 107 -0.89 11.71 -17.87
N ASP A 108 -1.83 12.16 -17.02
CA ASP A 108 -1.92 11.75 -15.63
C ASP A 108 -2.67 10.41 -15.45
N VAL A 109 -3.23 9.87 -16.54
CA VAL A 109 -3.97 8.61 -16.50
C VAL A 109 -2.99 7.45 -16.45
N ASP A 110 -3.17 6.59 -15.43
CA ASP A 110 -2.39 5.36 -15.29
C ASP A 110 -2.68 4.37 -16.44
N THR A 111 -1.68 4.19 -17.31
CA THR A 111 -1.69 3.22 -18.41
C THR A 111 -0.87 1.98 -18.10
N LEU A 112 -0.19 1.94 -16.94
CA LEU A 112 0.65 0.82 -16.54
C LEU A 112 -0.16 -0.27 -15.82
N ARG A 113 -1.05 0.15 -14.90
CA ARG A 113 -1.82 -0.75 -14.03
C ARG A 113 -3.32 -0.53 -14.12
N TYR A 114 -3.75 0.48 -14.85
CA TYR A 114 -5.16 0.85 -15.01
C TYR A 114 -5.87 1.06 -13.67
N SER A 115 -5.16 1.65 -12.71
CA SER A 115 -5.69 1.89 -11.37
C SER A 115 -6.90 2.82 -11.40
N HIS A 116 -7.89 2.53 -10.54
CA HIS A 116 -9.06 3.39 -10.39
C HIS A 116 -8.65 4.75 -9.82
N SER A 117 -9.32 5.81 -10.24
CA SER A 117 -9.15 7.17 -9.73
C SER A 117 -10.50 7.87 -9.58
N HIS A 118 -10.63 8.68 -8.54
CA HIS A 118 -11.78 9.57 -8.34
C HIS A 118 -11.72 10.82 -9.24
N LEU A 119 -10.54 11.10 -9.82
CA LEU A 119 -10.30 12.27 -10.66
C LEU A 119 -10.52 11.93 -12.13
N ARG A 120 -11.36 12.71 -12.80
CA ARG A 120 -11.54 12.63 -14.26
C ARG A 120 -10.56 13.57 -14.95
N VAL A 121 -10.19 13.27 -16.19
CA VAL A 121 -9.48 14.23 -17.06
C VAL A 121 -10.32 15.50 -17.15
N GLY A 122 -9.67 16.66 -17.04
CA GLY A 122 -10.31 17.97 -16.95
C GLY A 122 -10.71 18.40 -15.52
N THR A 123 -10.51 17.54 -14.50
CA THR A 123 -10.71 17.96 -13.10
C THR A 123 -9.70 19.03 -12.73
N GLN A 124 -10.18 20.13 -12.12
CA GLN A 124 -9.36 21.23 -11.63
C GLN A 124 -9.44 21.31 -10.12
N ALA A 125 -8.29 21.56 -9.47
CA ALA A 125 -8.17 21.80 -8.04
C ALA A 125 -6.86 22.54 -7.75
N THR A 126 -6.69 23.07 -6.54
CA THR A 126 -5.42 23.67 -6.14
C THR A 126 -4.32 22.63 -6.01
N ARG A 127 -3.05 23.04 -6.14
CA ARG A 127 -1.91 22.16 -5.87
C ARG A 127 -1.98 21.57 -4.46
N LEU A 128 -2.45 22.34 -3.49
CA LEU A 128 -2.69 21.87 -2.12
C LEU A 128 -3.73 20.73 -2.09
N ASP A 129 -4.83 20.85 -2.83
CA ASP A 129 -5.83 19.79 -2.88
C ASP A 129 -5.30 18.54 -3.57
N PHE A 130 -4.45 18.68 -4.60
CA PHE A 130 -3.76 17.54 -5.20
C PHE A 130 -2.83 16.85 -4.20
N LEU A 131 -2.09 17.60 -3.36
CA LEU A 131 -1.29 17.02 -2.28
C LEU A 131 -2.17 16.28 -1.27
N ARG A 132 -3.28 16.87 -0.85
CA ARG A 132 -4.25 16.25 0.07
C ARG A 132 -4.78 14.93 -0.50
N MET A 133 -5.20 14.93 -1.75
CA MET A 133 -5.70 13.73 -2.43
C MET A 133 -4.63 12.65 -2.57
N ALA A 134 -3.40 13.02 -2.93
CA ALA A 134 -2.28 12.08 -3.07
C ALA A 134 -1.90 11.43 -1.73
N LEU A 135 -1.91 12.17 -0.64
CA LEU A 135 -1.47 11.67 0.66
C LEU A 135 -2.57 10.92 1.42
N VAL A 136 -3.80 11.45 1.46
CA VAL A 136 -4.93 10.87 2.21
C VAL A 136 -5.54 9.68 1.47
N ALA A 137 -6.00 9.91 0.24
CA ALA A 137 -6.69 8.91 -0.57
C ALA A 137 -5.75 8.10 -1.49
N SER A 138 -4.46 8.41 -1.46
CA SER A 138 -3.46 7.77 -2.32
C SER A 138 -3.73 7.94 -3.83
N GLU A 139 -4.34 9.07 -4.24
CA GLU A 139 -4.71 9.35 -5.62
C GLU A 139 -3.50 9.39 -6.56
N ASN A 140 -3.51 8.50 -7.55
CA ASN A 140 -2.39 8.37 -8.49
C ASN A 140 -2.36 9.51 -9.49
N ARG A 141 -3.52 9.90 -10.04
CA ARG A 141 -3.61 11.05 -10.98
C ARG A 141 -3.24 12.36 -10.30
N ALA A 142 -3.51 12.49 -9.00
CA ALA A 142 -3.05 13.66 -8.25
C ALA A 142 -1.52 13.73 -8.17
N ALA A 143 -0.86 12.62 -7.84
CA ALA A 143 0.59 12.56 -7.79
C ALA A 143 1.23 12.80 -9.17
N ALA A 144 0.64 12.24 -10.25
CA ALA A 144 1.10 12.46 -11.62
C ALA A 144 0.97 13.93 -12.04
N ALA A 145 -0.19 14.56 -11.76
CA ALA A 145 -0.42 15.98 -12.08
C ALA A 145 0.55 16.90 -11.32
N LEU A 146 0.87 16.60 -10.05
CA LEU A 146 1.88 17.35 -9.29
C LEU A 146 3.25 17.29 -9.97
N ALA A 147 3.67 16.11 -10.43
CA ALA A 147 4.95 15.94 -11.12
C ALA A 147 4.96 16.60 -12.51
N ARG A 148 3.90 16.44 -13.30
CA ARG A 148 3.80 17.04 -14.63
C ARG A 148 3.83 18.57 -14.60
N ASN A 149 3.23 19.17 -13.55
CA ASN A 149 3.22 20.63 -13.37
C ASN A 149 4.44 21.17 -12.60
N PHE A 150 5.47 20.35 -12.44
CA PHE A 150 6.76 20.81 -11.94
C PHE A 150 7.55 21.54 -13.04
N PRO A 151 8.39 22.55 -12.72
CA PRO A 151 9.29 23.15 -13.70
C PRO A 151 10.18 22.09 -14.36
N GLY A 152 10.07 21.95 -15.68
CA GLY A 152 10.74 20.89 -16.44
C GLY A 152 9.96 19.57 -16.55
N GLY A 153 8.73 19.52 -16.00
CA GLY A 153 7.81 18.39 -16.15
C GLY A 153 8.17 17.15 -15.31
N THR A 154 7.55 16.04 -15.63
CA THR A 154 7.66 14.78 -14.86
C THR A 154 9.10 14.27 -14.76
N ALA A 155 9.89 14.36 -15.83
CA ALA A 155 11.28 13.89 -15.81
C ALA A 155 12.14 14.69 -14.82
N ALA A 156 12.01 16.02 -14.81
CA ALA A 156 12.72 16.89 -13.89
C ALA A 156 12.23 16.64 -12.43
N PHE A 157 10.94 16.36 -12.23
CA PHE A 157 10.39 16.03 -10.93
C PHE A 157 10.98 14.74 -10.37
N VAL A 158 11.03 13.66 -11.17
CA VAL A 158 11.63 12.37 -10.78
C VAL A 158 13.12 12.52 -10.50
N GLN A 159 13.83 13.28 -11.31
CA GLN A 159 15.23 13.62 -11.04
C GLN A 159 15.37 14.32 -9.68
N GLN A 160 14.48 15.27 -9.36
CA GLN A 160 14.50 15.96 -8.07
C GLN A 160 14.17 15.03 -6.89
N MET A 161 13.26 14.03 -7.07
CA MET A 161 13.01 12.99 -6.07
C MET A 161 14.28 12.20 -5.75
N ASN A 162 15.01 11.76 -6.77
CA ASN A 162 16.26 11.03 -6.60
C ASN A 162 17.38 11.88 -5.99
N LEU A 163 17.49 13.14 -6.38
CA LEU A 163 18.42 14.09 -5.74
C LEU A 163 18.08 14.31 -4.27
N GLN A 164 16.79 14.38 -3.94
CA GLN A 164 16.36 14.52 -2.55
C GLN A 164 16.65 13.25 -1.73
N ALA A 165 16.45 12.07 -2.30
CA ALA A 165 16.83 10.80 -1.66
C ALA A 165 18.35 10.77 -1.34
N GLN A 166 19.19 11.17 -2.29
CA GLN A 166 20.64 11.26 -2.07
C GLN A 166 21.01 12.25 -0.96
N LYS A 167 20.38 13.45 -0.94
CA LYS A 167 20.60 14.46 0.11
C LYS A 167 20.22 13.96 1.50
N LEU A 168 19.20 13.11 1.58
CA LEU A 168 18.75 12.50 2.84
C LEU A 168 19.58 11.28 3.25
N GLY A 169 20.53 10.84 2.41
CA GLY A 169 21.35 9.66 2.67
C GLY A 169 20.63 8.33 2.40
N MET A 170 19.52 8.35 1.67
CA MET A 170 18.74 7.18 1.25
C MET A 170 19.45 6.49 0.06
N LYS A 171 20.49 5.75 0.35
CA LYS A 171 21.46 5.25 -0.64
C LYS A 171 20.92 4.13 -1.53
N ASP A 172 19.98 3.36 -1.00
CA ASP A 172 19.39 2.19 -1.65
C ASP A 172 17.95 2.48 -2.12
N THR A 173 17.66 3.78 -2.34
CA THR A 173 16.35 4.26 -2.82
C THR A 173 16.45 4.80 -4.23
N HIS A 174 15.49 4.39 -5.06
CA HIS A 174 15.34 4.87 -6.43
C HIS A 174 13.87 5.15 -6.77
N PHE A 175 13.64 6.23 -7.51
CA PHE A 175 12.31 6.62 -7.99
C PHE A 175 12.30 6.70 -9.52
N GLU A 176 11.27 6.11 -10.14
CA GLU A 176 10.96 6.16 -11.57
C GLU A 176 9.69 6.95 -11.86
N ASP A 177 8.80 7.09 -10.88
CA ASP A 177 7.58 7.90 -10.98
C ASP A 177 7.21 8.56 -9.65
N SER A 178 6.25 9.50 -9.70
CA SER A 178 5.77 10.25 -8.53
C SER A 178 4.65 9.55 -7.74
N SER A 179 4.09 8.47 -8.25
CA SER A 179 2.91 7.82 -7.69
C SER A 179 3.21 6.50 -6.97
N GLY A 180 4.28 5.80 -7.39
CA GLY A 180 4.64 4.47 -6.94
C GLY A 180 3.91 3.35 -7.70
N LEU A 181 3.42 3.63 -8.90
CA LEU A 181 2.84 2.62 -9.79
C LEU A 181 3.94 1.80 -10.48
N ASN A 182 5.09 2.38 -10.72
CA ASN A 182 6.24 1.66 -11.26
C ASN A 182 6.89 0.83 -10.14
N GLY A 183 7.03 -0.49 -10.36
CA GLY A 183 7.69 -1.39 -9.41
C GLY A 183 9.19 -1.12 -9.21
N ALA A 184 9.81 -0.29 -10.05
CA ALA A 184 11.18 0.18 -9.90
C ALA A 184 11.33 1.34 -8.88
N ASN A 185 10.23 1.87 -8.34
CA ASN A 185 10.28 2.70 -7.14
C ASN A 185 10.60 1.80 -5.96
N VAL A 186 11.87 1.77 -5.54
CA VAL A 186 12.38 0.87 -4.51
C VAL A 186 13.05 1.63 -3.37
N ALA A 187 13.00 1.06 -2.17
CA ALA A 187 13.75 1.55 -1.01
C ALA A 187 13.97 0.42 0.00
N THR A 188 14.97 0.56 0.87
CA THR A 188 15.14 -0.27 2.06
C THR A 188 14.23 0.22 3.19
N ALA A 189 14.01 -0.62 4.20
CA ALA A 189 13.26 -0.19 5.38
C ALA A 189 13.98 0.94 6.15
N GLN A 190 15.32 0.95 6.15
CA GLN A 190 16.14 2.00 6.75
C GLN A 190 15.92 3.34 6.03
N ASP A 191 16.00 3.35 4.70
CA ASP A 191 15.79 4.58 3.90
C ASP A 191 14.37 5.11 4.09
N LEU A 192 13.37 4.22 4.18
CA LEU A 192 12.00 4.63 4.47
C LEU A 192 11.83 5.20 5.87
N ALA A 193 12.57 4.74 6.87
CA ALA A 193 12.57 5.35 8.19
C ALA A 193 13.10 6.79 8.13
N VAL A 194 14.18 7.05 7.38
CA VAL A 194 14.71 8.39 7.12
C VAL A 194 13.68 9.27 6.40
N LEU A 195 12.99 8.72 5.41
CA LEU A 195 11.92 9.44 4.69
C LEU A 195 10.78 9.86 5.63
N VAL A 196 10.32 8.94 6.50
CA VAL A 196 9.26 9.20 7.48
C VAL A 196 9.71 10.25 8.50
N GLU A 197 10.92 10.12 9.06
CA GLU A 197 11.49 11.08 10.01
C GLU A 197 11.60 12.48 9.40
N THR A 198 11.97 12.56 8.11
CA THR A 198 12.04 13.85 7.42
C THR A 198 10.65 14.42 7.16
N ALA A 199 9.73 13.60 6.69
CA ALA A 199 8.41 14.04 6.28
C ALA A 199 7.52 14.48 7.47
N VAL A 200 7.63 13.82 8.62
CA VAL A 200 6.85 14.19 9.83
C VAL A 200 7.21 15.56 10.36
N LYS A 201 8.44 16.01 10.15
CA LYS A 201 8.92 17.37 10.53
C LYS A 201 8.36 18.49 9.65
N VAL A 202 7.71 18.15 8.54
CA VAL A 202 7.04 19.12 7.65
C VAL A 202 5.60 19.29 8.11
N PRO A 203 5.21 20.46 8.69
CA PRO A 203 3.89 20.64 9.33
C PRO A 203 2.72 20.30 8.40
N LEU A 204 2.80 20.67 7.13
CA LEU A 204 1.75 20.39 6.15
C LEU A 204 1.59 18.89 5.85
N ILE A 205 2.70 18.14 5.78
CA ILE A 205 2.63 16.69 5.57
C ILE A 205 2.03 16.02 6.80
N HIS A 206 2.48 16.40 8.00
CA HIS A 206 1.90 15.94 9.26
C HIS A 206 0.39 16.20 9.29
N GLU A 207 -0.03 17.44 9.06
CA GLU A 207 -1.45 17.82 9.05
C GLU A 207 -2.27 16.95 8.08
N ILE A 208 -1.81 16.80 6.84
CA ILE A 208 -2.57 16.09 5.81
C ILE A 208 -2.66 14.59 6.12
N THR A 209 -1.55 13.94 6.48
CA THR A 209 -1.48 12.48 6.62
C THR A 209 -2.20 11.95 7.86
N THR A 210 -2.49 12.83 8.82
CA THR A 210 -3.20 12.49 10.07
C THR A 210 -4.71 12.70 10.00
N ARG A 211 -5.23 13.26 8.90
CA ARG A 211 -6.68 13.39 8.70
C ARG A 211 -7.31 12.05 8.33
N SER A 212 -8.40 11.70 9.00
CA SER A 212 -9.18 10.48 8.68
C SER A 212 -9.92 10.62 7.34
N GLU A 213 -10.32 11.83 7.00
CA GLU A 213 -10.95 12.18 5.73
C GLU A 213 -10.68 13.64 5.36
N ILE A 214 -10.85 13.94 4.09
CA ILE A 214 -10.79 15.29 3.52
C ILE A 214 -11.99 15.55 2.63
N GLN A 215 -12.36 16.82 2.50
CA GLN A 215 -13.33 17.28 1.51
C GLN A 215 -12.61 18.18 0.50
N VAL A 216 -12.72 17.85 -0.78
CA VAL A 216 -12.07 18.60 -1.86
C VAL A 216 -13.09 19.02 -2.92
N PRO A 217 -12.98 20.24 -3.47
CA PRO A 217 -13.92 20.77 -4.43
C PRO A 217 -13.61 20.31 -5.87
N ILE A 218 -13.75 19.01 -6.15
CA ILE A 218 -13.42 18.39 -7.46
C ILE A 218 -14.64 18.01 -8.28
N GLY A 219 -15.82 18.14 -7.72
CA GLY A 219 -17.06 17.86 -8.43
C GLY A 219 -17.44 18.97 -9.41
N ARG A 220 -18.38 18.67 -10.33
CA ARG A 220 -18.90 19.66 -11.27
C ARG A 220 -19.43 20.89 -10.50
N GLY A 221 -18.98 22.09 -10.87
CA GLY A 221 -19.32 23.33 -10.18
C GLY A 221 -18.72 23.49 -8.77
N GLY A 222 -17.60 22.83 -8.48
CA GLY A 222 -16.94 22.90 -7.16
C GLY A 222 -17.62 22.05 -6.08
N ARG A 223 -18.41 21.03 -6.46
CA ARG A 223 -19.02 20.11 -5.52
C ARG A 223 -17.94 19.42 -4.67
N LEU A 224 -18.13 19.44 -3.36
CA LEU A 224 -17.26 18.75 -2.42
C LEU A 224 -17.37 17.22 -2.56
N VAL A 225 -16.24 16.56 -2.64
CA VAL A 225 -16.11 15.10 -2.61
C VAL A 225 -15.33 14.72 -1.37
N THR A 226 -15.90 13.82 -0.57
CA THR A 226 -15.24 13.29 0.64
C THR A 226 -14.35 12.11 0.25
N LEU A 227 -13.07 12.19 0.60
CA LEU A 227 -12.08 11.14 0.41
C LEU A 227 -11.53 10.71 1.78
N ARG A 228 -11.42 9.40 1.99
CA ARG A 228 -10.97 8.82 3.26
C ARG A 228 -9.51 8.43 3.22
N ASN A 229 -8.89 8.48 4.40
CA ASN A 229 -7.52 8.00 4.57
C ASN A 229 -7.45 6.49 4.33
N THR A 230 -6.42 6.09 3.60
CA THR A 230 -6.17 4.68 3.30
C THR A 230 -5.66 3.88 4.51
N ASN A 231 -5.23 4.57 5.58
CA ASN A 231 -4.88 3.97 6.86
C ASN A 231 -6.03 4.15 7.88
N PRO A 232 -6.81 3.09 8.20
CA PRO A 232 -7.90 3.20 9.16
C PRO A 232 -7.44 3.47 10.60
N LEU A 233 -6.16 3.20 10.92
CA LEU A 233 -5.62 3.45 12.26
C LEU A 233 -5.63 4.93 12.63
N VAL A 234 -5.64 5.84 11.65
CA VAL A 234 -5.71 7.29 11.87
C VAL A 234 -6.99 7.70 12.63
N ALA A 235 -8.10 6.97 12.41
CA ALA A 235 -9.37 7.22 13.09
C ALA A 235 -9.58 6.32 14.33
N GLN A 236 -8.63 5.42 14.62
CA GLN A 236 -8.78 4.45 15.70
C GLN A 236 -8.31 5.03 17.03
N GLU A 237 -9.15 4.92 18.05
CA GLU A 237 -8.79 5.30 19.41
C GLU A 237 -7.51 4.60 19.90
N GLY A 238 -6.73 5.29 20.71
CA GLY A 238 -5.47 4.82 21.27
C GLY A 238 -4.27 4.91 20.32
N TRP A 239 -4.44 5.45 19.10
CA TRP A 239 -3.34 5.81 18.24
C TRP A 239 -3.09 7.33 18.23
N GLN A 240 -1.85 7.72 18.44
CA GLN A 240 -1.37 9.10 18.27
C GLN A 240 -0.41 9.11 17.07
N ILE A 241 -1.00 9.14 15.87
CA ILE A 241 -0.25 9.08 14.62
C ILE A 241 0.19 10.48 14.21
N GLY A 242 1.49 10.66 13.97
CA GLY A 242 2.07 11.89 13.45
C GLY A 242 2.22 11.89 11.92
N LEU A 243 2.34 10.71 11.32
CA LEU A 243 2.40 10.54 9.87
C LEU A 243 2.00 9.11 9.51
N SER A 244 1.32 8.93 8.39
CA SER A 244 1.15 7.60 7.82
C SER A 244 1.01 7.62 6.31
N LYS A 245 1.47 6.54 5.66
CA LYS A 245 1.21 6.28 4.25
C LYS A 245 1.14 4.79 3.97
N THR A 246 0.12 4.36 3.25
CA THR A 246 -0.02 3.00 2.75
C THR A 246 0.47 2.88 1.32
N GLY A 247 0.85 1.67 0.91
CA GLY A 247 1.18 1.31 -0.46
C GLY A 247 0.65 -0.07 -0.83
N PHE A 248 0.34 -0.27 -2.11
CA PHE A 248 0.05 -1.57 -2.69
C PHE A 248 0.24 -1.54 -4.21
N ILE A 249 1.05 -2.42 -4.69
CA ILE A 249 1.09 -2.99 -6.05
C ILE A 249 1.43 -4.47 -5.88
N ASN A 250 1.22 -5.29 -6.90
CA ASN A 250 1.45 -6.73 -6.77
C ASN A 250 2.88 -7.08 -6.36
N GLU A 251 3.87 -6.36 -6.87
CA GLU A 251 5.29 -6.58 -6.59
C GLU A 251 5.73 -6.07 -5.21
N ALA A 252 5.02 -5.09 -4.65
CA ALA A 252 5.32 -4.52 -3.33
C ALA A 252 4.59 -5.24 -2.19
N GLY A 253 3.50 -5.95 -2.52
CA GLY A 253 2.59 -6.43 -1.49
C GLY A 253 1.92 -5.27 -0.73
N GLN A 254 1.41 -5.55 0.46
CA GLN A 254 0.77 -4.54 1.31
C GLN A 254 1.84 -3.83 2.16
N CYS A 255 1.99 -2.52 1.97
CA CYS A 255 2.99 -1.70 2.65
C CYS A 255 2.33 -0.65 3.56
N LEU A 256 2.98 -0.33 4.66
CA LEU A 256 2.64 0.74 5.58
C LEU A 256 3.91 1.35 6.15
N VAL A 257 4.01 2.67 6.11
CA VAL A 257 4.94 3.42 6.94
C VAL A 257 4.15 4.37 7.82
N MET A 258 4.60 4.55 9.05
CA MET A 258 3.98 5.50 9.96
C MET A 258 4.98 5.94 11.03
N GLN A 259 4.74 7.15 11.54
CA GLN A 259 5.27 7.63 12.80
C GLN A 259 4.11 7.78 13.77
N ALA A 260 4.28 7.29 14.98
CA ALA A 260 3.28 7.41 16.04
C ALA A 260 3.93 7.54 17.40
N THR A 261 3.23 8.20 18.34
CA THR A 261 3.65 8.24 19.75
C THR A 261 3.04 7.04 20.48
N ILE A 262 3.89 6.14 20.97
CA ILE A 262 3.53 4.96 21.73
C ILE A 262 4.17 5.08 23.12
N HIS A 263 3.38 5.13 24.20
CA HIS A 263 3.87 5.35 25.57
C HIS A 263 4.85 6.54 25.67
N GLN A 264 4.44 7.68 25.10
CA GLN A 264 5.21 8.93 25.07
C GLN A 264 6.53 8.83 24.27
N ARG A 265 6.77 7.74 23.54
CA ARG A 265 7.91 7.59 22.65
C ARG A 265 7.51 7.77 21.21
N PRO A 266 8.04 8.76 20.51
CA PRO A 266 7.88 8.87 19.07
C PRO A 266 8.57 7.69 18.40
N THR A 267 7.82 6.93 17.62
CA THR A 267 8.25 5.65 17.05
C THR A 267 7.95 5.61 15.56
N ILE A 268 8.94 5.28 14.75
CA ILE A 268 8.79 5.03 13.32
C ILE A 268 8.57 3.54 13.10
N ILE A 269 7.55 3.20 12.31
CA ILE A 269 7.18 1.82 11.96
C ILE A 269 7.17 1.71 10.44
N VAL A 270 7.96 0.79 9.91
CA VAL A 270 8.00 0.41 8.48
C VAL A 270 7.60 -1.05 8.35
N LEU A 271 6.56 -1.32 7.58
CA LEU A 271 6.03 -2.66 7.30
C LEU A 271 5.88 -2.82 5.79
N LEU A 272 6.63 -3.75 5.18
CA LEU A 272 6.62 -3.98 3.74
C LEU A 272 6.25 -5.42 3.43
N ASP A 273 5.63 -5.62 2.28
CA ASP A 273 5.18 -6.92 1.78
C ASP A 273 4.41 -7.72 2.84
N SER A 274 3.42 -7.10 3.47
CA SER A 274 2.58 -7.78 4.44
C SER A 274 1.61 -8.72 3.74
N ARG A 275 1.57 -9.98 4.20
CA ARG A 275 0.71 -11.02 3.62
C ARG A 275 -0.72 -10.89 4.12
N GLY A 276 -1.63 -10.48 3.23
CA GLY A 276 -3.05 -10.32 3.49
C GLY A 276 -3.52 -8.88 3.59
N HIS A 277 -4.79 -8.65 3.26
CA HIS A 277 -5.36 -7.31 2.98
C HIS A 277 -5.25 -6.33 4.15
N HIS A 278 -5.36 -6.82 5.39
CA HIS A 278 -5.31 -6.02 6.60
C HIS A 278 -4.06 -6.29 7.46
N ALA A 279 -3.16 -7.17 6.99
CA ALA A 279 -2.03 -7.66 7.77
C ALA A 279 -1.13 -6.53 8.29
N ARG A 280 -0.82 -5.52 7.45
CA ARG A 280 -0.01 -4.35 7.83
C ARG A 280 -0.59 -3.58 9.02
N PHE A 281 -1.93 -3.48 9.14
CA PHE A 281 -2.59 -2.80 10.26
C PHE A 281 -2.61 -3.67 11.52
N SER A 282 -2.80 -4.97 11.35
CA SER A 282 -2.69 -5.95 12.44
C SER A 282 -1.26 -5.99 12.97
N ASP A 283 -0.26 -5.93 12.10
CA ASP A 283 1.14 -5.88 12.48
C ASP A 283 1.49 -4.58 13.22
N ALA A 284 1.00 -3.43 12.76
CA ALA A 284 1.16 -2.17 13.49
C ALA A 284 0.57 -2.26 14.91
N ASN A 285 -0.61 -2.86 15.08
CA ASN A 285 -1.20 -3.10 16.39
C ASN A 285 -0.38 -4.10 17.26
N ARG A 286 0.29 -5.09 16.64
CA ARG A 286 1.21 -5.99 17.35
C ARG A 286 2.44 -5.26 17.83
N VAL A 287 3.04 -4.42 16.96
CA VAL A 287 4.18 -3.57 17.31
C VAL A 287 3.82 -2.68 18.50
N ARG A 288 2.68 -1.99 18.46
CA ARG A 288 2.22 -1.15 19.56
C ARG A 288 2.14 -1.93 20.87
N ARG A 289 1.40 -3.05 20.89
CA ARG A 289 1.24 -3.86 22.11
C ARG A 289 2.57 -4.42 22.62
N TRP A 290 3.46 -4.81 21.71
CA TRP A 290 4.78 -5.30 22.08
C TRP A 290 5.60 -4.21 22.77
N LEU A 291 5.64 -3.00 22.27
CA LEU A 291 6.31 -1.86 22.89
C LEU A 291 5.70 -1.53 24.26
N GLU A 292 4.37 -1.54 24.39
CA GLU A 292 3.65 -1.33 25.64
C GLU A 292 4.08 -2.33 26.73
N VAL A 293 4.25 -3.58 26.38
CA VAL A 293 4.68 -4.65 27.31
C VAL A 293 6.17 -4.49 27.67
N GLN A 294 7.04 -4.16 26.70
CA GLN A 294 8.45 -3.93 26.95
C GLN A 294 8.67 -2.79 27.96
N ASP A 295 7.94 -1.70 27.81
CA ASP A 295 8.03 -0.57 28.73
C ASP A 295 7.51 -0.92 30.12
N GLN A 296 6.41 -1.67 30.26
CA GLN A 296 5.91 -2.14 31.55
C GLN A 296 6.91 -3.08 32.25
N THR A 297 7.60 -3.93 31.47
CA THR A 297 8.64 -4.82 32.00
C THR A 297 9.87 -4.02 32.46
N ALA A 298 10.28 -3.03 31.70
CA ALA A 298 11.38 -2.14 32.06
C ALA A 298 11.10 -1.32 33.32
N LEU A 299 9.82 -0.97 33.55
CA LEU A 299 9.37 -0.26 34.76
C LEU A 299 9.15 -1.22 35.97
N GLY A 300 9.38 -2.54 35.82
CA GLY A 300 9.15 -3.51 36.89
C GLY A 300 7.69 -3.79 37.22
N LEU A 301 6.74 -3.29 36.40
CA LEU A 301 5.30 -3.48 36.58
C LEU A 301 4.82 -4.88 36.18
N LEU A 302 5.58 -5.56 35.32
CA LEU A 302 5.37 -6.97 34.96
C LEU A 302 6.60 -7.79 35.36
N SER A 303 6.43 -8.81 36.21
CA SER A 303 7.51 -9.74 36.51
C SER A 303 7.88 -10.53 35.25
N ALA A 304 9.17 -10.55 34.91
CA ALA A 304 9.67 -11.44 33.86
C ALA A 304 9.45 -12.90 34.32
N LYS A 305 8.44 -13.59 33.80
CA LYS A 305 8.34 -15.05 34.00
C LYS A 305 9.57 -15.69 33.34
N PRO A 306 10.31 -16.54 34.09
CA PRO A 306 11.46 -17.20 33.49
C PRO A 306 11.02 -18.08 32.33
N VAL A 307 11.73 -17.99 31.20
CA VAL A 307 11.60 -18.91 30.07
C VAL A 307 11.86 -20.31 30.59
N PRO A 308 10.96 -21.31 30.45
CA PRO A 308 11.26 -22.67 30.82
C PRO A 308 12.49 -23.13 30.00
N LYS A 309 13.58 -23.45 30.66
CA LYS A 309 14.71 -24.10 30.02
C LYS A 309 14.17 -25.41 29.46
N SER A 310 14.16 -25.57 28.15
CA SER A 310 13.92 -26.84 27.50
C SER A 310 14.96 -27.83 28.02
N GLY A 311 14.53 -28.72 28.88
CA GLY A 311 15.37 -29.81 29.38
C GLY A 311 15.75 -30.67 28.19
N VAL A 312 17.00 -30.64 27.82
CA VAL A 312 17.65 -31.72 27.06
C VAL A 312 17.71 -32.89 28.01
N ALA A 313 16.81 -33.86 27.88
CA ALA A 313 16.94 -35.17 28.48
C ALA A 313 18.02 -35.91 27.66
N LEU A 314 19.07 -36.35 28.37
CA LEU A 314 20.07 -37.29 27.92
C LEU A 314 19.46 -38.65 27.62
#